data_f5f8850b439c61ca66cf2c2eddfe7395
#
_entry.id   f5f8850b439c61ca66cf2c2eddfe7395
#
_cell.length_a   1.000
_cell.length_b   1.000
_cell.length_c   1.000
_cell.angle_alpha   90.00
_cell.angle_beta   90.00
_cell.angle_gamma   90.00
#
_symmetry.space_group_name_H-M   'P 1'
#
loop_
_entity.id
_entity.type
_entity.pdbx_description
1 polymer ?
#
loop_
_entity_poly.entity_id
_entity_poly.type
_entity_poly.pdbx_seq_one_letter_code
_entity_poly.pdbx_strand_id
1 'polypeptide(L)'
;MYYITEKRNDAMLCLKARAKINWTLDILGRRADGYHQMDMLMQSVRLADTLWLEESDRLTLEDAGQGFHTEAGDGEACAAPVPFDENNLVVKAARALQK
;
A
#
# COMPACT_ATOMS: atom_id res chain seq x y z
N MET A 1 5.78 2.37 6.95
CA MET A 1 5.06 3.47 7.62
C MET A 1 5.14 4.69 6.70
N TYR A 2 4.01 5.23 6.31
CA TYR A 2 3.94 6.32 5.35
C TYR A 2 3.31 7.54 6.01
N TYR A 3 3.91 8.72 5.83
CA TYR A 3 3.34 9.98 6.26
C TYR A 3 2.89 10.79 5.04
N ILE A 4 1.75 11.42 5.16
CA ILE A 4 1.35 12.51 4.28
C ILE A 4 1.33 13.75 5.18
N THR A 5 2.38 14.57 5.11
CA THR A 5 2.52 15.75 5.97
C THR A 5 2.71 17.04 5.21
N GLU A 6 1.97 18.05 5.60
CA GLU A 6 2.40 19.39 6.00
C GLU A 6 1.49 19.83 7.14
N LYS A 7 2.08 20.24 8.25
CA LYS A 7 1.38 20.51 9.51
C LYS A 7 0.26 21.54 9.35
N ARG A 8 -0.96 21.08 9.51
CA ARG A 8 -2.09 21.91 9.94
C ARG A 8 -3.02 21.07 10.79
N ASN A 9 -3.00 21.31 12.08
CA ASN A 9 -3.94 20.85 13.09
C ASN A 9 -4.00 19.35 13.48
N ASP A 10 -4.14 19.17 14.74
CA ASP A 10 -4.16 18.06 15.67
C ASP A 10 -4.93 16.76 15.32
N ALA A 11 -5.36 16.55 14.11
CA ALA A 11 -6.09 15.34 13.73
C ALA A 11 -5.30 14.48 12.73
N MET A 12 -4.39 13.65 13.26
CA MET A 12 -3.71 12.62 12.48
C MET A 12 -4.53 11.33 12.50
N LEU A 13 -4.88 10.83 11.32
CA LEU A 13 -5.54 9.52 11.17
C LEU A 13 -4.51 8.42 10.95
N CYS A 14 -4.56 7.39 11.78
CA CYS A 14 -3.71 6.22 11.64
C CYS A 14 -4.51 5.04 11.10
N LEU A 15 -4.07 4.48 9.98
CA LEU A 15 -4.70 3.34 9.32
C LEU A 15 -3.73 2.17 9.17
N LYS A 16 -4.25 0.96 9.25
CA LYS A 16 -3.53 -0.27 8.97
C LYS A 16 -3.94 -0.83 7.62
N ALA A 17 -3.02 -0.81 6.66
CA ALA A 17 -3.20 -1.46 5.37
C ALA A 17 -2.67 -2.90 5.45
N ARG A 18 -3.55 -3.86 5.75
CA ARG A 18 -3.18 -5.25 5.93
C ARG A 18 -2.87 -5.93 4.60
N ALA A 19 -1.83 -6.75 4.62
CA ALA A 19 -1.56 -7.66 3.53
C ALA A 19 -2.63 -8.77 3.45
N LYS A 20 -2.74 -9.38 2.29
CA LYS A 20 -3.64 -10.50 2.06
C LYS A 20 -2.90 -11.64 1.38
N ILE A 21 -3.38 -12.84 1.59
CA ILE A 21 -2.97 -14.04 0.85
C ILE A 21 -4.18 -14.63 0.13
N ASN A 22 -3.93 -15.24 -1.02
CA ASN A 22 -4.91 -16.06 -1.72
C ASN A 22 -4.64 -17.53 -1.37
N TRP A 23 -5.56 -18.15 -0.64
CA TRP A 23 -5.47 -19.57 -0.36
C TRP A 23 -5.72 -20.40 -1.61
N THR A 24 -6.70 -19.97 -2.39
CA THR A 24 -7.04 -20.56 -3.69
C THR A 24 -7.23 -19.45 -4.71
N LEU A 25 -6.91 -19.74 -5.97
CA LEU A 25 -7.11 -18.85 -7.09
C LEU A 25 -7.35 -19.68 -8.35
N ASP A 26 -8.59 -19.69 -8.82
CA ASP A 26 -8.98 -20.33 -10.07
C ASP A 26 -9.41 -19.30 -11.11
N ILE A 27 -8.84 -19.37 -12.29
CA ILE A 27 -9.24 -18.53 -13.42
C ILE A 27 -10.31 -19.27 -14.20
N LEU A 28 -11.55 -18.76 -14.17
CA LEU A 28 -12.71 -19.40 -14.77
C LEU A 28 -12.90 -19.03 -16.25
N GLY A 29 -12.34 -17.91 -16.68
CA GLY A 29 -12.46 -17.47 -18.06
C GLY A 29 -12.05 -16.01 -18.23
N ARG A 30 -12.08 -15.54 -19.47
CA ARG A 30 -11.85 -14.14 -19.81
C ARG A 30 -13.17 -13.46 -20.14
N ARG A 31 -13.41 -12.31 -19.52
CA ARG A 31 -14.58 -11.47 -19.79
C ARG A 31 -14.42 -10.66 -21.07
N ALA A 32 -15.54 -10.21 -21.62
CA ALA A 32 -15.55 -9.38 -22.83
C ALA A 32 -14.80 -8.03 -22.64
N ASP A 33 -14.70 -7.52 -21.40
CA ASP A 33 -13.97 -6.30 -21.05
C ASP A 33 -12.45 -6.50 -20.92
N GLY A 34 -11.95 -7.72 -21.14
CA GLY A 34 -10.55 -8.10 -21.07
C GLY A 34 -10.09 -8.57 -19.70
N TYR A 35 -10.89 -8.39 -18.65
CA TYR A 35 -10.60 -8.93 -17.31
C TYR A 35 -10.92 -10.42 -17.22
N HIS A 36 -10.26 -11.09 -16.27
CA HIS A 36 -10.52 -12.51 -16.01
C HIS A 36 -11.58 -12.66 -14.93
N GLN A 37 -12.45 -13.64 -15.14
CA GLN A 37 -13.34 -14.13 -14.09
C GLN A 37 -12.54 -15.09 -13.22
N MET A 38 -12.52 -14.85 -11.92
CA MET A 38 -11.73 -15.61 -10.96
C MET A 38 -12.60 -16.05 -9.79
N ASP A 39 -12.32 -17.25 -9.30
CA ASP A 39 -12.80 -17.73 -8.02
C ASP A 39 -11.62 -17.83 -7.07
N MET A 40 -11.71 -17.19 -5.90
CA MET A 40 -10.59 -17.12 -4.98
C MET A 40 -11.05 -17.04 -3.53
N LEU A 41 -10.27 -17.65 -2.66
CA LEU A 41 -10.39 -17.50 -1.22
C LEU A 41 -9.24 -16.65 -0.72
N MET A 42 -9.55 -15.43 -0.25
CA MET A 42 -8.59 -14.48 0.27
C MET A 42 -8.68 -14.37 1.79
N GLN A 43 -7.54 -14.15 2.42
CA GLN A 43 -7.46 -13.89 3.85
C GLN A 43 -6.53 -12.72 4.13
N SER A 44 -6.98 -11.78 4.95
CA SER A 44 -6.11 -10.75 5.51
C SER A 44 -5.19 -11.33 6.55
N VAL A 45 -3.95 -10.88 6.58
CA VAL A 45 -2.95 -11.30 7.56
C VAL A 45 -2.59 -10.16 8.52
N ARG A 46 -1.81 -10.46 9.56
CA ARG A 46 -1.38 -9.44 10.52
C ARG A 46 -0.33 -8.48 9.96
N LEU A 47 0.45 -8.93 8.99
CA LEU A 47 1.40 -8.06 8.31
C LEU A 47 0.65 -6.88 7.70
N ALA A 48 1.07 -5.68 8.02
CA ALA A 48 0.40 -4.47 7.58
C ALA A 48 1.37 -3.31 7.48
N ASP A 49 1.15 -2.46 6.49
CA ASP A 49 1.70 -1.12 6.49
C ASP A 49 0.87 -0.21 7.40
N THR A 50 1.51 0.74 8.04
CA THR A 50 0.82 1.77 8.80
C THR A 50 0.87 3.07 8.01
N LEU A 51 -0.30 3.61 7.69
CA LEU A 51 -0.45 4.92 7.07
C LEU A 51 -0.84 5.93 8.14
N TRP A 52 -0.14 7.04 8.15
CA TRP A 52 -0.49 8.21 8.91
C TRP A 52 -0.96 9.28 7.93
N LEU A 53 -2.19 9.73 8.07
CA LEU A 53 -2.80 10.71 7.20
C LEU A 53 -3.04 12.00 7.98
N GLU A 54 -2.59 13.09 7.44
CA GLU A 54 -2.78 14.43 7.99
C GLU A 54 -3.33 15.34 6.89
N GLU A 55 -4.17 16.28 7.27
CA GLU A 55 -4.69 17.27 6.34
C GLU A 55 -3.57 18.23 5.90
N SER A 56 -3.42 18.44 4.60
CA SER A 56 -2.36 19.27 4.03
C SER A 56 -2.79 19.94 2.75
N ASP A 57 -2.19 21.09 2.47
CA ASP A 57 -2.38 21.83 1.21
C ASP A 57 -1.67 21.14 0.02
N ARG A 58 -0.76 20.22 0.30
CA ARG A 58 0.02 19.48 -0.69
C ARG A 58 -0.05 17.99 -0.44
N LEU A 59 -0.08 17.22 -1.52
CA LEU A 59 0.09 15.79 -1.44
C LEU A 59 1.59 15.45 -1.38
N THR A 60 2.04 15.00 -0.23
CA THR A 60 3.40 14.49 -0.02
C THR A 60 3.33 13.08 0.56
N LEU A 61 4.31 12.28 0.25
CA LEU A 61 4.47 10.93 0.80
C LEU A 61 5.89 10.80 1.34
N GLU A 62 6.00 10.46 2.61
CA GLU A 62 7.29 10.30 3.28
C GLU A 62 7.37 8.93 3.95
N ASP A 63 8.57 8.36 3.98
CA ASP A 63 8.85 7.17 4.78
C ASP A 63 9.16 7.56 6.21
N ALA A 64 8.45 6.98 7.14
CA ALA A 64 8.67 7.22 8.57
C ALA A 64 9.98 6.62 9.12
N GLY A 65 10.81 6.04 8.27
CA GLY A 65 12.12 5.51 8.65
C GLY A 65 12.10 4.21 9.46
N GLN A 66 10.94 3.59 9.59
CA GLN A 66 10.84 2.23 10.13
C GLN A 66 10.60 1.24 8.98
N GLY A 67 11.60 1.12 8.13
CA GLY A 67 11.62 0.06 7.14
C GLY A 67 11.44 -1.30 7.81
N PHE A 68 10.74 -2.18 7.16
CA PHE A 68 10.65 -3.58 7.56
C PHE A 68 12.04 -4.19 7.41
N HIS A 69 12.82 -4.18 8.48
CA HIS A 69 14.02 -4.99 8.57
C HIS A 69 13.58 -6.42 8.85
N THR A 70 13.40 -7.18 7.80
CA THR A 70 13.49 -8.63 7.97
C THR A 70 14.94 -8.91 8.33
N GLU A 71 15.18 -9.37 9.54
CA GLU A 71 16.37 -10.16 9.83
C GLU A 71 16.24 -11.50 9.09
N ALA A 72 16.16 -11.44 7.78
CA ALA A 72 16.33 -12.61 6.95
C ALA A 72 17.83 -12.78 6.76
N GLY A 73 18.35 -13.81 7.40
CA GLY A 73 19.72 -14.24 7.14
C GLY A 73 19.97 -14.37 5.64
N ASP A 74 21.14 -13.93 5.23
CA ASP A 74 21.92 -14.23 4.01
C ASP A 74 21.22 -14.57 2.69
N GLY A 75 19.96 -14.18 2.50
CA GLY A 75 19.25 -14.25 1.24
C GLY A 75 19.12 -12.86 0.64
N GLU A 76 19.63 -12.69 -0.57
CA GLU A 76 19.51 -11.46 -1.36
C GLU A 76 18.09 -10.87 -1.23
N ALA A 77 18.01 -9.71 -0.60
CA ALA A 77 16.77 -8.94 -0.56
C ALA A 77 16.44 -8.47 -1.98
N CYS A 78 15.64 -9.25 -2.67
CA CYS A 78 15.08 -8.93 -3.98
C CYS A 78 13.93 -7.92 -3.88
N ALA A 79 14.07 -6.92 -3.04
CA ALA A 79 13.11 -5.83 -2.99
C ALA A 79 13.73 -4.62 -3.69
N ALA A 80 13.23 -4.35 -4.89
CA ALA A 80 13.46 -3.04 -5.48
C ALA A 80 12.96 -1.97 -4.49
N PRO A 81 13.70 -0.88 -4.29
CA PRO A 81 13.26 0.16 -3.38
C PRO A 81 11.89 0.68 -3.81
N VAL A 82 10.98 0.81 -2.85
CA VAL A 82 9.66 1.38 -3.10
C VAL A 82 9.84 2.88 -3.39
N PRO A 83 9.40 3.39 -4.55
CA PRO A 83 9.51 4.81 -4.84
C PRO A 83 8.54 5.61 -3.94
N PHE A 84 8.98 6.79 -3.49
CA PHE A 84 8.15 7.74 -2.73
C PHE A 84 7.77 8.96 -3.58
N ASP A 85 7.57 8.76 -4.86
CA ASP A 85 7.20 9.75 -5.85
C ASP A 85 5.81 9.48 -6.46
N GLU A 86 5.53 10.11 -7.59
CA GLU A 86 4.29 9.96 -8.37
C GLU A 86 4.00 8.52 -8.82
N ASN A 87 4.98 7.64 -8.81
CA ASN A 87 4.82 6.24 -9.20
C ASN A 87 4.30 5.38 -8.06
N ASN A 88 4.34 5.86 -6.82
CA ASN A 88 3.82 5.16 -5.67
C ASN A 88 2.30 5.01 -5.74
N LEU A 89 1.79 3.83 -5.44
CA LEU A 89 0.35 3.54 -5.49
C LEU A 89 -0.46 4.38 -4.50
N VAL A 90 0.10 4.73 -3.35
CA VAL A 90 -0.54 5.59 -2.35
C VAL A 90 -0.76 6.99 -2.94
N VAL A 91 0.25 7.54 -3.60
CA VAL A 91 0.15 8.85 -4.28
C VAL A 91 -0.87 8.81 -5.40
N LYS A 92 -0.85 7.76 -6.23
CA LYS A 92 -1.82 7.60 -7.33
C LYS A 92 -3.26 7.50 -6.81
N ALA A 93 -3.49 6.75 -5.74
CA ALA A 93 -4.80 6.61 -5.12
C ALA A 93 -5.29 7.95 -4.55
N ALA A 94 -4.44 8.67 -3.83
CA ALA A 94 -4.77 9.98 -3.27
C ALA A 94 -5.12 10.99 -4.36
N ARG A 95 -4.35 11.06 -5.45
CA ARG A 95 -4.66 11.93 -6.61
C ARG A 95 -5.98 11.57 -7.28
N ALA A 96 -6.31 10.29 -7.36
CA ALA A 96 -7.58 9.85 -7.93
C ALA A 96 -8.79 10.32 -7.10
N LEU A 97 -8.63 10.49 -5.80
CA LEU A 97 -9.67 10.98 -4.89
C LEU A 97 -9.79 12.52 -4.85
N GLN A 98 -8.78 13.26 -5.31
CA GLN A 98 -8.79 14.72 -5.34
C GLN A 98 -9.64 15.33 -6.45
N LYS A 99 -10.26 14.54 -7.27
CA LYS A 99 -11.09 14.99 -8.42
C LYS A 99 -12.44 15.49 -8.00
#